data_2e51a0d811f074345b45f487f612a897
#
_entry.id   2e51a0d811f074345b45f487f612a897
#
_cell.length_a   1.000
_cell.length_b   1.000
_cell.length_c   1.000
_cell.angle_alpha   90.00
_cell.angle_beta   90.00
_cell.angle_gamma   90.00
#
_symmetry.space_group_name_H-M   'P 1'
#
loop_
_entity.id
_entity.type
_entity.pdbx_description
1 polymer ?
#
loop_
_entity_poly.entity_id
_entity_poly.type
_entity_poly.pdbx_seq_one_letter_code
_entity_poly.pdbx_strand_id
1 'polypeptide(L)'
;RRPAKLGLSSRVSGWGEGKFGGYRRPPQKRYNSPVIHTIDLHDRAPRVIASFVLETARGPVLFETGPESRFSALLDGLNALGYAASEIQQVFVTHIHLDHAGAAWRFAELGSTIYVHPRGAPHLVDPGKLWASAARIYGDKMEELWGQMGYVPENQIEILQDGDTVVLGGVSIQAIETPGHAYHHHAYLIGDSLIGGDVTGVKIGHGPVLPPCPPPEIHLEVWRESLARIRTLKPSRIYLTHFGQTQEVGPHLDMLETRLLEWAGWIKQRLKAGLSREQMVLEFEAYVAAGLRAAGLSDEEVQEYEFADPSWMSVDGLVRYWNKHHPEEVMA
;
A
#
# COMPACT_ATOMS: atom_id res chain seq x y z
N ARG A 1 22.61 44.47 62.57
CA ARG A 1 21.89 45.75 62.70
C ARG A 1 20.73 45.75 61.71
N ARG A 2 19.51 45.63 62.22
CA ARG A 2 18.26 46.04 61.52
C ARG A 2 18.11 47.58 61.74
N PRO A 3 17.40 48.27 60.84
CA PRO A 3 16.08 48.78 61.14
C PRO A 3 15.15 48.72 59.89
N ALA A 4 13.92 48.83 59.92
CA ALA A 4 12.76 49.28 60.65
C ALA A 4 11.67 49.54 59.60
N LYS A 5 10.45 49.15 59.92
CA LYS A 5 9.21 49.32 59.15
C LYS A 5 8.80 50.80 58.99
N LEU A 6 8.24 51.15 57.87
CA LEU A 6 7.30 52.25 57.76
C LEU A 6 6.17 51.85 56.79
N GLY A 7 4.96 51.83 57.29
CA GLY A 7 3.76 51.65 56.53
C GLY A 7 3.22 52.99 56.00
N LEU A 8 2.57 52.95 54.90
CA LEU A 8 1.62 53.96 54.46
C LEU A 8 0.47 53.33 53.68
N SER A 9 -0.70 53.48 54.21
CA SER A 9 -2.01 53.18 53.61
C SER A 9 -2.37 54.28 52.62
N SER A 10 -2.88 53.90 51.46
CA SER A 10 -3.82 54.75 50.72
C SER A 10 -4.75 53.86 49.87
N ARG A 11 -6.03 53.96 50.18
CA ARG A 11 -7.14 53.46 49.40
C ARG A 11 -7.21 54.22 48.09
N VAL A 12 -7.40 53.51 46.98
CA VAL A 12 -8.02 54.03 45.76
C VAL A 12 -9.00 52.98 45.25
N SER A 13 -10.21 53.44 45.07
CA SER A 13 -11.42 52.80 44.65
C SER A 13 -11.42 52.38 43.18
N GLY A 14 -12.00 51.21 42.90
CA GLY A 14 -12.95 50.95 41.83
C GLY A 14 -12.43 51.01 40.39
N TRP A 15 -12.13 49.87 39.78
CA TRP A 15 -12.36 49.67 38.36
C TRP A 15 -13.06 48.34 38.13
N GLY A 16 -14.09 48.40 37.25
CA GLY A 16 -15.08 47.39 37.01
C GLY A 16 -14.54 46.07 36.47
N GLU A 17 -15.23 45.00 36.83
CA GLU A 17 -15.07 43.66 36.26
C GLU A 17 -15.36 43.68 34.76
N GLY A 18 -14.30 43.73 33.95
CA GLY A 18 -14.35 43.44 32.55
C GLY A 18 -14.54 41.93 32.37
N LYS A 19 -15.73 41.50 31.92
CA LYS A 19 -16.00 40.13 31.48
C LYS A 19 -15.03 39.78 30.35
N PHE A 20 -13.97 39.03 30.65
CA PHE A 20 -13.19 38.33 29.61
C PHE A 20 -14.12 37.30 28.98
N GLY A 21 -14.61 37.64 27.78
CA GLY A 21 -15.33 36.74 26.93
C GLY A 21 -14.44 35.51 26.64
N GLY A 22 -14.86 34.35 27.16
CA GLY A 22 -14.17 33.09 26.91
C GLY A 22 -14.05 32.84 25.39
N TYR A 23 -12.83 32.76 24.91
CA TYR A 23 -12.52 32.30 23.56
C TYR A 23 -13.02 30.85 23.46
N ARG A 24 -14.25 30.66 22.97
CA ARG A 24 -14.74 29.33 22.61
C ARG A 24 -13.93 28.91 21.40
N ARG A 25 -13.03 27.92 21.59
CA ARG A 25 -12.46 27.18 20.46
C ARG A 25 -13.63 26.77 19.55
N PRO A 26 -13.53 27.04 18.24
CA PRO A 26 -14.54 26.53 17.32
C PRO A 26 -14.63 24.99 17.51
N PRO A 27 -15.83 24.41 17.42
CA PRO A 27 -15.99 22.98 17.56
C PRO A 27 -15.04 22.31 16.54
N GLN A 28 -14.14 21.46 17.04
CA GLN A 28 -13.39 20.56 16.18
C GLN A 28 -14.43 19.83 15.32
N LYS A 29 -14.42 20.08 14.01
CA LYS A 29 -15.15 19.23 13.06
C LYS A 29 -14.67 17.82 13.35
N ARG A 30 -15.51 16.98 13.93
CA ARG A 30 -15.32 15.53 13.91
C ARG A 30 -15.42 15.18 12.44
N TYR A 31 -14.27 14.95 11.80
CA TYR A 31 -14.25 14.33 10.49
C TYR A 31 -14.85 12.94 10.67
N ASN A 32 -16.10 12.77 10.25
CA ASN A 32 -16.69 11.46 10.02
C ASN A 32 -15.85 10.82 8.95
N SER A 33 -15.13 9.75 9.23
CA SER A 33 -14.26 8.97 8.34
C SER A 33 -13.27 9.80 7.49
N PRO A 34 -12.02 9.39 7.35
CA PRO A 34 -11.04 10.10 6.52
C PRO A 34 -11.51 10.14 5.05
N VAL A 35 -11.34 11.29 4.39
CA VAL A 35 -11.59 11.41 2.94
C VAL A 35 -10.36 10.90 2.21
N ILE A 36 -10.52 9.79 1.50
CA ILE A 36 -9.45 9.16 0.72
C ILE A 36 -9.96 9.04 -0.72
N HIS A 37 -9.25 9.68 -1.65
CA HIS A 37 -9.52 9.61 -3.08
C HIS A 37 -8.68 8.51 -3.72
N THR A 38 -9.23 7.85 -4.73
CA THR A 38 -8.53 6.87 -5.56
C THR A 38 -8.17 7.51 -6.89
N ILE A 39 -6.91 7.42 -7.29
CA ILE A 39 -6.40 7.80 -8.61
C ILE A 39 -6.09 6.53 -9.38
N ASP A 40 -6.69 6.34 -10.54
CA ASP A 40 -6.35 5.27 -11.47
C ASP A 40 -5.15 5.70 -12.32
N LEU A 41 -4.07 4.92 -12.28
CA LEU A 41 -2.85 5.22 -13.05
C LEU A 41 -2.93 4.74 -14.50
N HIS A 42 -4.01 4.08 -14.90
CA HIS A 42 -4.25 3.57 -16.26
C HIS A 42 -3.06 2.76 -16.80
N ASP A 43 -2.49 1.87 -15.98
CA ASP A 43 -1.37 1.05 -16.39
C ASP A 43 -1.83 -0.04 -17.38
N ARG A 44 -1.53 0.14 -18.67
CA ARG A 44 -1.93 -0.72 -19.81
C ARG A 44 -3.46 -0.83 -20.00
N ALA A 45 -4.23 -0.69 -18.95
CA ALA A 45 -5.69 -0.67 -18.94
C ALA A 45 -6.18 0.16 -17.73
N PRO A 46 -7.46 0.55 -17.67
CA PRO A 46 -8.05 1.10 -16.46
C PRO A 46 -8.09 0.03 -15.35
N ARG A 47 -8.11 0.47 -14.11
CA ARG A 47 -8.30 -0.39 -12.92
C ARG A 47 -7.18 -1.44 -12.69
N VAL A 48 -5.95 -1.13 -13.10
CA VAL A 48 -4.79 -2.01 -12.88
C VAL A 48 -4.00 -1.58 -11.64
N ILE A 49 -3.60 -0.30 -11.57
CA ILE A 49 -2.86 0.26 -10.44
C ILE A 49 -3.54 1.54 -9.95
N ALA A 50 -3.75 1.65 -8.66
CA ALA A 50 -4.29 2.83 -7.98
C ALA A 50 -3.25 3.46 -7.05
N SER A 51 -3.29 4.79 -6.95
CA SER A 51 -2.73 5.57 -5.86
C SER A 51 -3.85 6.20 -5.04
N PHE A 52 -3.58 6.56 -3.77
CA PHE A 52 -4.60 7.12 -2.91
C PHE A 52 -4.16 8.44 -2.31
N VAL A 53 -5.07 9.41 -2.25
CA VAL A 53 -4.84 10.73 -1.65
C VAL A 53 -5.73 10.91 -0.44
N LEU A 54 -5.12 11.01 0.73
CA LEU A 54 -5.80 11.33 1.98
C LEU A 54 -5.81 12.84 2.18
N GLU A 55 -7.01 13.41 2.36
CA GLU A 55 -7.14 14.82 2.75
C GLU A 55 -6.82 15.02 4.23
N THR A 56 -5.94 15.97 4.54
CA THR A 56 -5.66 16.39 5.91
C THR A 56 -5.70 17.90 6.06
N ALA A 57 -5.79 18.39 7.29
CA ALA A 57 -5.73 19.84 7.56
C ALA A 57 -4.34 20.45 7.26
N ARG A 58 -3.32 19.63 6.96
CA ARG A 58 -1.96 20.05 6.58
C ARG A 58 -1.63 19.85 5.11
N GLY A 59 -2.63 19.50 4.31
CA GLY A 59 -2.47 19.21 2.88
C GLY A 59 -2.68 17.73 2.56
N PRO A 60 -2.55 17.37 1.28
CA PRO A 60 -2.73 16.01 0.80
C PRO A 60 -1.57 15.10 1.22
N VAL A 61 -1.89 13.85 1.53
CA VAL A 61 -0.94 12.76 1.80
C VAL A 61 -1.14 11.68 0.74
N LEU A 62 -0.08 11.27 0.09
CA LEU A 62 -0.13 10.26 -0.97
C LEU A 62 0.20 8.87 -0.40
N PHE A 63 -0.57 7.86 -0.80
CA PHE A 63 -0.24 6.45 -0.61
C PHE A 63 -0.08 5.81 -1.98
N GLU A 64 1.01 5.06 -2.15
CA GLU A 64 1.46 4.45 -3.40
C GLU A 64 1.78 5.49 -4.48
N THR A 65 2.86 5.28 -5.18
CA THR A 65 3.28 6.17 -6.28
C THR A 65 3.08 5.57 -7.65
N GLY A 66 2.83 4.26 -7.71
CA GLY A 66 2.87 3.53 -8.95
C GLY A 66 4.28 3.43 -9.56
N PRO A 67 4.39 2.86 -10.76
CA PRO A 67 5.62 2.83 -11.52
C PRO A 67 5.95 4.21 -12.10
N GLU A 68 7.22 4.50 -12.32
CA GLU A 68 7.64 5.79 -12.89
C GLU A 68 7.10 6.01 -14.31
N SER A 69 6.93 4.95 -15.08
CA SER A 69 6.29 4.99 -16.40
C SER A 69 4.87 5.57 -16.39
N ARG A 70 4.19 5.59 -15.23
CA ARG A 70 2.84 6.15 -15.03
C ARG A 70 2.84 7.43 -14.20
N PHE A 71 4.00 8.01 -13.95
CA PHE A 71 4.09 9.24 -13.15
C PHE A 71 3.26 10.39 -13.73
N SER A 72 3.19 10.54 -15.06
CA SER A 72 2.33 11.55 -15.70
C SER A 72 0.84 11.33 -15.38
N ALA A 73 0.36 10.08 -15.40
CA ALA A 73 -1.03 9.77 -15.05
C ALA A 73 -1.33 10.09 -13.58
N LEU A 74 -0.37 9.84 -12.67
CA LEU A 74 -0.49 10.24 -11.27
C LEU A 74 -0.58 11.77 -11.14
N LEU A 75 0.24 12.53 -11.88
CA LEU A 75 0.17 13.99 -11.89
C LEU A 75 -1.18 14.50 -12.39
N ASP A 76 -1.71 13.90 -13.45
CA ASP A 76 -3.02 14.25 -14.00
C ASP A 76 -4.13 13.96 -12.97
N GLY A 77 -4.06 12.83 -12.27
CA GLY A 77 -4.98 12.48 -11.20
C GLY A 77 -4.92 13.46 -10.02
N LEU A 78 -3.72 13.85 -9.58
CA LEU A 78 -3.54 14.87 -8.53
C LEU A 78 -4.12 16.21 -8.97
N ASN A 79 -3.84 16.65 -10.20
CA ASN A 79 -4.37 17.89 -10.77
C ASN A 79 -5.92 17.88 -10.84
N ALA A 80 -6.52 16.74 -11.19
CA ALA A 80 -7.97 16.58 -11.22
C ALA A 80 -8.60 16.71 -9.81
N LEU A 81 -7.86 16.37 -8.76
CA LEU A 81 -8.24 16.60 -7.36
C LEU A 81 -7.91 18.02 -6.87
N GLY A 82 -7.28 18.85 -7.71
CA GLY A 82 -6.91 20.23 -7.38
C GLY A 82 -5.57 20.38 -6.67
N TYR A 83 -4.70 19.34 -6.68
CA TYR A 83 -3.39 19.37 -6.05
C TYR A 83 -2.25 19.38 -7.08
N ALA A 84 -1.27 20.24 -6.85
CA ALA A 84 0.02 20.14 -7.54
C ALA A 84 0.89 19.08 -6.87
N ALA A 85 1.75 18.39 -7.62
CA ALA A 85 2.67 17.38 -7.06
C ALA A 85 3.58 17.95 -5.97
N SER A 86 3.96 19.22 -6.06
CA SER A 86 4.78 19.92 -5.04
C SER A 86 4.06 20.15 -3.70
N GLU A 87 2.74 19.96 -3.64
CA GLU A 87 1.95 20.02 -2.41
C GLU A 87 1.97 18.69 -1.65
N ILE A 88 2.37 17.60 -2.31
CA ILE A 88 2.55 16.29 -1.69
C ILE A 88 3.85 16.30 -0.87
N GLN A 89 3.72 16.57 0.42
CA GLN A 89 4.88 16.61 1.34
C GLN A 89 5.16 15.25 1.99
N GLN A 90 4.20 14.33 1.94
CA GLN A 90 4.24 13.04 2.64
C GLN A 90 3.76 11.94 1.70
N VAL A 91 4.60 10.93 1.50
CA VAL A 91 4.30 9.76 0.66
C VAL A 91 4.50 8.50 1.48
N PHE A 92 3.50 7.64 1.52
CA PHE A 92 3.55 6.34 2.19
C PHE A 92 3.52 5.25 1.13
N VAL A 93 4.45 4.31 1.17
CA VAL A 93 4.44 3.14 0.31
C VAL A 93 4.20 1.88 1.14
N THR A 94 3.30 1.01 0.69
CA THR A 94 3.02 -0.23 1.42
C THR A 94 4.23 -1.15 1.37
N HIS A 95 4.89 -1.20 0.23
CA HIS A 95 6.10 -1.97 0.02
C HIS A 95 6.87 -1.40 -1.20
N ILE A 96 8.01 -2.00 -1.55
CA ILE A 96 8.93 -1.42 -2.54
C ILE A 96 8.87 -2.08 -3.92
N HIS A 97 7.87 -2.88 -4.24
CA HIS A 97 7.69 -3.32 -5.63
C HIS A 97 7.49 -2.11 -6.54
N LEU A 98 7.88 -2.25 -7.82
CA LEU A 98 7.98 -1.10 -8.72
C LEU A 98 6.65 -0.44 -9.04
N ASP A 99 5.57 -1.19 -9.00
CA ASP A 99 4.20 -0.75 -9.20
C ASP A 99 3.59 -0.01 -7.97
N HIS A 100 4.32 0.01 -6.84
CA HIS A 100 3.95 0.74 -5.62
C HIS A 100 4.89 1.91 -5.35
N ALA A 101 6.20 1.69 -5.41
CA ALA A 101 7.22 2.65 -5.02
C ALA A 101 8.09 3.16 -6.18
N GLY A 102 7.82 2.75 -7.41
CA GLY A 102 8.67 3.05 -8.58
C GLY A 102 8.88 4.54 -8.84
N ALA A 103 7.85 5.38 -8.56
CA ALA A 103 7.95 6.82 -8.72
C ALA A 103 8.22 7.58 -7.40
N ALA A 104 8.52 6.91 -6.28
CA ALA A 104 8.74 7.57 -4.98
C ALA A 104 9.88 8.60 -5.03
N TRP A 105 10.94 8.32 -5.77
CA TRP A 105 12.08 9.21 -5.96
C TRP A 105 11.70 10.53 -6.64
N ARG A 106 10.70 10.55 -7.54
CA ARG A 106 10.18 11.78 -8.16
C ARG A 106 9.59 12.73 -7.13
N PHE A 107 8.87 12.20 -6.14
CA PHE A 107 8.34 13.00 -5.04
C PHE A 107 9.45 13.45 -4.09
N ALA A 108 10.47 12.63 -3.86
CA ALA A 108 11.64 13.05 -3.10
C ALA A 108 12.39 14.21 -3.76
N GLU A 109 12.51 14.22 -5.10
CA GLU A 109 13.05 15.37 -5.86
C GLU A 109 12.21 16.66 -5.64
N LEU A 110 10.91 16.52 -5.37
CA LEU A 110 10.01 17.66 -5.05
C LEU A 110 10.05 18.04 -3.56
N GLY A 111 10.83 17.34 -2.74
CA GLY A 111 11.01 17.62 -1.32
C GLY A 111 10.12 16.81 -0.38
N SER A 112 9.41 15.79 -0.88
CA SER A 112 8.57 14.93 -0.06
C SER A 112 9.39 14.02 0.86
N THR A 113 8.81 13.69 2.02
CA THR A 113 9.28 12.60 2.89
C THR A 113 8.60 11.29 2.49
N ILE A 114 9.40 10.23 2.34
CA ILE A 114 8.95 8.90 1.95
C ILE A 114 8.92 7.98 3.17
N TYR A 115 7.74 7.52 3.56
CA TYR A 115 7.53 6.60 4.67
C TYR A 115 7.53 5.15 4.16
N VAL A 116 8.38 4.32 4.76
CA VAL A 116 8.62 2.96 4.27
C VAL A 116 8.97 1.99 5.38
N HIS A 117 8.76 0.71 5.12
CA HIS A 117 9.19 -0.40 5.98
C HIS A 117 10.74 -0.43 6.12
N PRO A 118 11.30 -0.81 7.32
CA PRO A 118 12.75 -0.85 7.55
C PRO A 118 13.54 -1.67 6.52
N ARG A 119 12.98 -2.80 6.07
CA ARG A 119 13.61 -3.65 5.05
C ARG A 119 13.54 -3.05 3.65
N GLY A 120 12.58 -2.15 3.38
CA GLY A 120 12.43 -1.48 2.10
C GLY A 120 13.35 -0.27 1.95
N ALA A 121 13.60 0.47 3.04
CA ALA A 121 14.35 1.71 3.04
C ALA A 121 15.73 1.63 2.32
N PRO A 122 16.60 0.63 2.57
CA PRO A 122 17.88 0.52 1.89
C PRO A 122 17.77 0.40 0.37
N HIS A 123 16.67 -0.16 -0.13
CA HIS A 123 16.43 -0.34 -1.58
C HIS A 123 15.87 0.91 -2.25
N LEU A 124 15.32 1.86 -1.49
CA LEU A 124 14.97 3.19 -2.01
C LEU A 124 16.19 4.12 -2.01
N VAL A 125 17.10 3.97 -1.04
CA VAL A 125 18.36 4.72 -0.99
C VAL A 125 19.31 4.26 -2.10
N ASP A 126 19.45 2.96 -2.28
CA ASP A 126 20.24 2.34 -3.36
C ASP A 126 19.37 1.32 -4.12
N PRO A 127 18.69 1.76 -5.19
CA PRO A 127 17.79 0.90 -5.95
C PRO A 127 18.51 -0.10 -6.86
N GLY A 128 19.83 -0.07 -6.96
CA GLY A 128 20.56 -0.87 -7.93
C GLY A 128 20.30 -2.38 -7.85
N LYS A 129 20.20 -2.93 -6.63
CA LYS A 129 19.89 -4.35 -6.42
C LYS A 129 18.44 -4.69 -6.77
N LEU A 130 17.49 -3.83 -6.39
CA LEU A 130 16.07 -4.00 -6.71
C LEU A 130 15.88 -3.97 -8.23
N TRP A 131 16.44 -2.95 -8.89
CA TRP A 131 16.40 -2.81 -10.35
C TRP A 131 17.00 -4.01 -11.07
N ALA A 132 18.21 -4.46 -10.68
CA ALA A 132 18.86 -5.62 -11.26
C ALA A 132 18.06 -6.92 -11.02
N SER A 133 17.33 -7.03 -9.92
CA SER A 133 16.44 -8.17 -9.67
C SER A 133 15.24 -8.15 -10.60
N ALA A 134 14.58 -7.02 -10.74
CA ALA A 134 13.46 -6.83 -11.67
C ALA A 134 13.88 -7.04 -13.13
N ALA A 135 15.06 -6.54 -13.54
CA ALA A 135 15.57 -6.71 -14.89
C ALA A 135 15.78 -8.19 -15.28
N ARG A 136 16.08 -9.07 -14.32
CA ARG A 136 16.13 -10.52 -14.58
C ARG A 136 14.77 -11.13 -14.87
N ILE A 137 13.72 -10.49 -14.37
CA ILE A 137 12.32 -10.95 -14.50
C ILE A 137 11.73 -10.40 -15.80
N TYR A 138 11.86 -9.09 -16.04
CA TYR A 138 11.16 -8.39 -17.12
C TYR A 138 11.98 -8.16 -18.38
N GLY A 139 13.33 -8.37 -18.34
CA GLY A 139 14.21 -8.23 -19.49
C GLY A 139 14.08 -6.88 -20.17
N ASP A 140 13.91 -6.91 -21.49
CA ASP A 140 13.83 -5.70 -22.33
C ASP A 140 12.56 -4.85 -22.11
N LYS A 141 11.60 -5.35 -21.32
CA LYS A 141 10.37 -4.62 -21.00
C LYS A 141 10.50 -3.68 -19.79
N MET A 142 11.66 -3.66 -19.15
CA MET A 142 11.87 -2.86 -17.91
C MET A 142 11.48 -1.40 -18.08
N GLU A 143 11.97 -0.73 -19.12
CA GLU A 143 11.71 0.70 -19.34
C GLU A 143 10.25 0.96 -19.71
N GLU A 144 9.65 0.12 -20.54
CA GLU A 144 8.24 0.23 -20.93
C GLU A 144 7.30 0.09 -19.73
N LEU A 145 7.54 -0.93 -18.90
CA LEU A 145 6.67 -1.25 -17.77
C LEU A 145 6.89 -0.32 -16.56
N TRP A 146 8.16 -0.07 -16.23
CA TRP A 146 8.54 0.53 -14.95
C TRP A 146 9.14 1.93 -15.07
N GLY A 147 9.54 2.35 -16.28
CA GLY A 147 10.25 3.61 -16.54
C GLY A 147 11.68 3.55 -15.99
N GLN A 148 12.04 4.52 -15.16
CA GLN A 148 13.32 4.60 -14.50
C GLN A 148 13.16 4.50 -12.99
N MET A 149 14.21 4.09 -12.29
CA MET A 149 14.23 4.12 -10.83
C MET A 149 15.42 4.94 -10.32
N GLY A 150 15.11 6.10 -9.75
CA GLY A 150 16.08 6.96 -9.06
C GLY A 150 16.22 6.58 -7.58
N TYR A 151 17.20 7.16 -6.91
CA TYR A 151 17.40 7.01 -5.47
C TYR A 151 16.58 8.04 -4.68
N VAL A 152 16.22 7.68 -3.45
CA VAL A 152 15.65 8.60 -2.47
C VAL A 152 16.74 8.97 -1.47
N PRO A 153 17.05 10.27 -1.26
CA PRO A 153 18.04 10.70 -0.25
C PRO A 153 17.67 10.19 1.15
N GLU A 154 18.65 9.69 1.92
CA GLU A 154 18.40 9.14 3.26
C GLU A 154 17.66 10.11 4.19
N ASN A 155 17.94 11.41 4.09
CA ASN A 155 17.28 12.44 4.89
C ASN A 155 15.81 12.73 4.48
N GLN A 156 15.32 12.09 3.45
CA GLN A 156 13.93 12.14 3.01
C GLN A 156 13.21 10.81 3.23
N ILE A 157 13.86 9.83 3.85
CA ILE A 157 13.25 8.55 4.24
C ILE A 157 12.92 8.57 5.72
N GLU A 158 11.66 8.25 6.03
CA GLU A 158 11.19 7.95 7.39
C GLU A 158 10.86 6.47 7.49
N ILE A 159 11.62 5.79 8.35
CA ILE A 159 11.44 4.35 8.58
C ILE A 159 10.36 4.15 9.64
N LEU A 160 9.32 3.42 9.29
CA LEU A 160 8.25 3.06 10.22
C LEU A 160 8.42 1.61 10.69
N GLN A 161 8.39 1.43 12.01
CA GLN A 161 8.29 0.11 12.62
C GLN A 161 6.81 -0.30 12.76
N ASP A 162 6.59 -1.58 13.08
CA ASP A 162 5.25 -2.07 13.38
C ASP A 162 4.59 -1.30 14.53
N GLY A 163 3.38 -0.81 14.29
CA GLY A 163 2.61 -0.03 15.25
C GLY A 163 2.93 1.46 15.33
N ASP A 164 3.98 1.92 14.65
CA ASP A 164 4.31 3.35 14.59
C ASP A 164 3.15 4.16 14.02
N THR A 165 2.97 5.35 14.57
CA THR A 165 1.86 6.23 14.19
C THR A 165 2.38 7.62 13.82
N VAL A 166 2.04 8.05 12.62
CA VAL A 166 2.30 9.41 12.14
C VAL A 166 1.00 10.21 12.22
N VAL A 167 1.05 11.43 12.81
CA VAL A 167 -0.13 12.30 12.94
C VAL A 167 0.04 13.51 12.03
N LEU A 168 -0.78 13.59 10.99
CA LEU A 168 -0.77 14.65 9.98
C LEU A 168 -2.11 15.38 9.96
N GLY A 169 -2.09 16.67 10.25
CA GLY A 169 -3.31 17.49 10.23
C GLY A 169 -4.46 16.97 11.12
N GLY A 170 -4.14 16.26 12.21
CA GLY A 170 -5.12 15.66 13.12
C GLY A 170 -5.60 14.27 12.71
N VAL A 171 -5.08 13.70 11.61
CA VAL A 171 -5.35 12.33 11.18
C VAL A 171 -4.18 11.45 11.61
N SER A 172 -4.48 10.33 12.26
CA SER A 172 -3.49 9.31 12.64
C SER A 172 -3.39 8.26 11.54
N ILE A 173 -2.16 7.97 11.12
CA ILE A 173 -1.80 6.93 10.14
C ILE A 173 -0.93 5.93 10.88
N GLN A 174 -1.40 4.72 11.09
CA GLN A 174 -0.65 3.67 11.80
C GLN A 174 -0.10 2.66 10.81
N ALA A 175 1.21 2.40 10.86
CA ALA A 175 1.85 1.33 10.13
C ALA A 175 1.58 -0.01 10.81
N ILE A 176 1.13 -0.98 10.04
CA ILE A 176 0.86 -2.35 10.47
C ILE A 176 1.74 -3.27 9.63
N GLU A 177 2.75 -3.89 10.23
CA GLU A 177 3.58 -4.87 9.52
C GLU A 177 2.72 -6.06 9.07
N THR A 178 2.71 -6.32 7.76
CA THR A 178 1.87 -7.35 7.13
C THR A 178 2.68 -8.14 6.09
N PRO A 179 3.69 -8.90 6.54
CA PRO A 179 4.51 -9.71 5.64
C PRO A 179 3.73 -10.88 5.05
N GLY A 180 4.29 -11.50 4.01
CA GLY A 180 3.75 -12.70 3.37
C GLY A 180 3.70 -12.60 1.86
N HIS A 181 3.19 -11.49 1.31
CA HIS A 181 3.43 -11.09 -0.08
C HIS A 181 4.89 -10.66 -0.28
N ALA A 182 5.37 -9.78 0.60
CA ALA A 182 6.76 -9.35 0.71
C ALA A 182 7.13 -9.14 2.18
N TYR A 183 8.41 -9.36 2.55
CA TYR A 183 8.88 -9.13 3.93
C TYR A 183 9.05 -7.65 4.30
N HIS A 184 8.93 -6.76 3.32
CA HIS A 184 9.00 -5.30 3.48
C HIS A 184 7.63 -4.64 3.32
N HIS A 185 6.55 -5.34 3.70
CA HIS A 185 5.18 -4.88 3.50
C HIS A 185 4.56 -4.32 4.77
N HIS A 186 3.97 -3.12 4.66
CA HIS A 186 3.05 -2.50 5.62
C HIS A 186 1.67 -2.32 5.00
N ALA A 187 0.62 -2.52 5.79
CA ALA A 187 -0.68 -1.88 5.58
C ALA A 187 -0.77 -0.63 6.46
N TYR A 188 -1.59 0.35 6.09
CA TYR A 188 -1.76 1.58 6.87
C TYR A 188 -3.20 1.73 7.35
N LEU A 189 -3.38 1.79 8.68
CA LEU A 189 -4.68 2.00 9.30
C LEU A 189 -4.90 3.50 9.54
N ILE A 190 -6.03 4.03 9.03
CA ILE A 190 -6.42 5.43 9.07
C ILE A 190 -7.86 5.51 9.57
N GLY A 191 -8.04 5.73 10.88
CA GLY A 191 -9.36 5.59 11.51
C GLY A 191 -9.87 4.16 11.39
N ASP A 192 -10.94 3.96 10.61
CA ASP A 192 -11.55 2.65 10.31
C ASP A 192 -11.28 2.18 8.87
N SER A 193 -10.40 2.87 8.15
CA SER A 193 -10.01 2.56 6.77
C SER A 193 -8.60 1.99 6.72
N LEU A 194 -8.37 0.98 5.88
CA LEU A 194 -7.07 0.34 5.70
C LEU A 194 -6.59 0.54 4.25
N ILE A 195 -5.41 1.13 4.07
CA ILE A 195 -4.67 1.01 2.81
C ILE A 195 -3.96 -0.33 2.88
N GLY A 196 -4.42 -1.29 2.07
CA GLY A 196 -4.07 -2.69 2.27
C GLY A 196 -2.80 -3.13 1.54
N GLY A 197 -2.49 -2.52 0.40
CA GLY A 197 -1.46 -3.04 -0.49
C GLY A 197 -1.74 -4.48 -0.93
N ASP A 198 -0.72 -5.16 -1.41
CA ASP A 198 -0.85 -6.48 -2.05
C ASP A 198 -1.17 -7.63 -1.10
N VAL A 199 -0.87 -7.46 0.19
CA VAL A 199 -1.28 -8.46 1.19
C VAL A 199 -2.80 -8.62 1.25
N THR A 200 -3.56 -7.62 0.76
CA THR A 200 -5.03 -7.67 0.70
C THR A 200 -5.57 -8.05 -0.67
N GLY A 201 -4.70 -8.38 -1.62
CA GLY A 201 -5.05 -8.97 -2.90
C GLY A 201 -5.48 -7.98 -3.98
N VAL A 202 -5.75 -8.54 -5.15
CA VAL A 202 -6.23 -7.86 -6.37
C VAL A 202 -7.72 -8.09 -6.51
N LYS A 203 -8.53 -7.02 -6.68
CA LYS A 203 -9.98 -7.14 -6.92
C LYS A 203 -10.47 -6.03 -7.83
N ILE A 204 -10.78 -6.36 -9.06
CA ILE A 204 -11.23 -5.42 -10.09
C ILE A 204 -12.74 -5.48 -10.24
N GLY A 205 -13.40 -4.35 -10.07
CA GLY A 205 -14.84 -4.24 -10.21
C GLY A 205 -15.64 -5.22 -9.32
N HIS A 206 -16.52 -5.99 -9.93
CA HIS A 206 -17.33 -7.02 -9.26
C HIS A 206 -16.66 -8.40 -9.21
N GLY A 207 -15.45 -8.52 -9.77
CA GLY A 207 -14.73 -9.78 -9.83
C GLY A 207 -14.28 -10.31 -8.47
N PRO A 208 -13.81 -11.56 -8.42
CA PRO A 208 -13.29 -12.17 -7.22
C PRO A 208 -11.95 -11.57 -6.82
N VAL A 209 -11.59 -11.64 -5.53
CA VAL A 209 -10.24 -11.30 -5.10
C VAL A 209 -9.25 -12.40 -5.47
N LEU A 210 -8.07 -12.01 -5.98
CA LEU A 210 -6.94 -12.88 -6.31
C LEU A 210 -5.71 -12.53 -5.46
N PRO A 211 -4.89 -13.52 -5.07
CA PRO A 211 -3.65 -13.28 -4.31
C PRO A 211 -2.47 -13.05 -5.26
N PRO A 212 -1.88 -11.85 -5.34
CA PRO A 212 -0.68 -11.64 -6.15
C PRO A 212 0.53 -12.32 -5.49
N CYS A 213 1.07 -13.33 -6.17
CA CYS A 213 2.16 -14.16 -5.63
C CYS A 213 3.48 -14.03 -6.41
N PRO A 214 4.06 -12.81 -6.60
CA PRO A 214 5.31 -12.65 -7.33
C PRO A 214 6.51 -13.23 -6.56
N PRO A 215 7.57 -13.73 -7.26
CA PRO A 215 8.81 -14.03 -6.60
C PRO A 215 9.51 -12.73 -6.14
N PRO A 216 10.40 -12.75 -5.14
CA PRO A 216 11.00 -13.96 -4.55
C PRO A 216 10.51 -14.29 -3.14
N GLU A 217 9.58 -13.55 -2.54
CA GLU A 217 9.42 -13.51 -1.08
C GLU A 217 8.13 -14.13 -0.54
N ILE A 218 7.32 -14.76 -1.39
CA ILE A 218 6.04 -15.35 -0.96
C ILE A 218 6.24 -16.34 0.19
N HIS A 219 5.42 -16.16 1.25
CA HIS A 219 5.38 -17.03 2.42
C HIS A 219 3.94 -17.18 2.93
N LEU A 220 3.31 -18.29 2.64
CA LEU A 220 1.86 -18.47 2.84
C LEU A 220 1.44 -18.40 4.30
N GLU A 221 2.18 -19.04 5.21
CA GLU A 221 1.87 -19.08 6.63
C GLU A 221 1.92 -17.67 7.23
N VAL A 222 2.97 -16.93 6.90
CA VAL A 222 3.16 -15.55 7.35
C VAL A 222 2.08 -14.63 6.76
N TRP A 223 1.68 -14.86 5.49
CA TRP A 223 0.59 -14.10 4.88
C TRP A 223 -0.74 -14.33 5.60
N ARG A 224 -1.04 -15.58 5.94
CA ARG A 224 -2.24 -15.92 6.72
C ARG A 224 -2.25 -15.28 8.11
N GLU A 225 -1.10 -15.20 8.78
CA GLU A 225 -0.96 -14.46 10.04
C GLU A 225 -1.25 -12.98 9.84
N SER A 226 -0.77 -12.37 8.77
CA SER A 226 -1.07 -10.98 8.39
C SER A 226 -2.56 -10.78 8.13
N LEU A 227 -3.23 -11.67 7.40
CA LEU A 227 -4.68 -11.62 7.20
C LEU A 227 -5.45 -11.75 8.52
N ALA A 228 -5.04 -12.66 9.40
CA ALA A 228 -5.63 -12.82 10.73
C ALA A 228 -5.48 -11.53 11.56
N ARG A 229 -4.31 -10.88 11.49
CA ARG A 229 -4.06 -9.60 12.14
C ARG A 229 -4.97 -8.50 11.60
N ILE A 230 -5.11 -8.37 10.27
CA ILE A 230 -6.01 -7.38 9.65
C ILE A 230 -7.46 -7.58 10.13
N ARG A 231 -7.92 -8.84 10.24
CA ARG A 231 -9.25 -9.14 10.80
C ARG A 231 -9.43 -8.61 12.22
N THR A 232 -8.38 -8.62 13.06
CA THR A 232 -8.47 -8.09 14.45
C THR A 232 -8.61 -6.58 14.50
N LEU A 233 -8.10 -5.85 13.48
CA LEU A 233 -8.23 -4.40 13.37
C LEU A 233 -9.66 -3.96 13.02
N LYS A 234 -10.47 -4.86 12.46
CA LYS A 234 -11.87 -4.63 12.05
C LYS A 234 -12.05 -3.37 11.20
N PRO A 235 -11.28 -3.16 10.14
CA PRO A 235 -11.50 -2.01 9.28
C PRO A 235 -12.88 -2.10 8.64
N SER A 236 -13.54 -0.95 8.45
CA SER A 236 -14.84 -0.87 7.77
C SER A 236 -14.70 -0.95 6.24
N ARG A 237 -13.48 -0.65 5.74
CA ARG A 237 -13.12 -0.74 4.32
C ARG A 237 -11.64 -0.96 4.12
N ILE A 238 -11.30 -1.56 2.98
CA ILE A 238 -9.92 -1.73 2.51
C ILE A 238 -9.80 -1.01 1.17
N TYR A 239 -8.71 -0.26 1.01
CA TYR A 239 -8.27 0.31 -0.25
C TYR A 239 -7.21 -0.62 -0.85
N LEU A 240 -7.46 -1.05 -2.08
CA LEU A 240 -6.66 -2.03 -2.82
C LEU A 240 -5.89 -1.32 -3.92
N THR A 241 -4.57 -1.46 -3.94
CA THR A 241 -3.74 -0.90 -5.01
C THR A 241 -4.14 -1.50 -6.36
N HIS A 242 -4.60 -2.77 -6.37
CA HIS A 242 -5.13 -3.50 -7.53
C HIS A 242 -6.57 -4.00 -7.32
N PHE A 243 -7.68 -3.29 -7.31
CA PHE A 243 -7.94 -1.90 -7.53
C PHE A 243 -9.14 -1.42 -6.69
N GLY A 244 -9.04 -0.18 -6.22
CA GLY A 244 -10.17 0.55 -5.67
C GLY A 244 -10.42 0.28 -4.19
N GLN A 245 -11.68 0.08 -3.79
CA GLN A 245 -12.03 -0.16 -2.39
C GLN A 245 -13.09 -1.26 -2.24
N THR A 246 -13.07 -1.93 -1.09
CA THR A 246 -14.12 -2.85 -0.67
C THR A 246 -14.58 -2.56 0.75
N GLN A 247 -15.89 -2.70 1.02
CA GLN A 247 -16.50 -2.63 2.35
C GLN A 247 -16.90 -4.02 2.87
N GLU A 248 -16.85 -5.02 2.00
CA GLU A 248 -17.11 -6.42 2.37
C GLU A 248 -15.85 -7.09 2.92
N VAL A 249 -15.25 -6.47 3.94
CA VAL A 249 -13.90 -6.80 4.44
C VAL A 249 -13.79 -8.27 4.87
N GLY A 250 -14.73 -8.78 5.65
CA GLY A 250 -14.72 -10.18 6.11
C GLY A 250 -14.74 -11.18 4.95
N PRO A 251 -15.79 -11.17 4.11
CA PRO A 251 -15.89 -12.04 2.92
C PRO A 251 -14.68 -11.90 1.98
N HIS A 252 -14.16 -10.68 1.79
CA HIS A 252 -13.00 -10.42 0.95
C HIS A 252 -11.74 -11.14 1.46
N LEU A 253 -11.41 -10.98 2.74
CA LEU A 253 -10.23 -11.63 3.35
C LEU A 253 -10.38 -13.15 3.40
N ASP A 254 -11.59 -13.67 3.62
CA ASP A 254 -11.84 -15.11 3.63
C ASP A 254 -11.67 -15.73 2.24
N MET A 255 -12.19 -15.05 1.21
CA MET A 255 -12.01 -15.47 -0.19
C MET A 255 -10.54 -15.40 -0.61
N LEU A 256 -9.83 -14.33 -0.23
CA LEU A 256 -8.39 -14.18 -0.52
C LEU A 256 -7.58 -15.32 0.08
N GLU A 257 -7.78 -15.62 1.37
CA GLU A 257 -7.09 -16.73 2.05
C GLU A 257 -7.41 -18.08 1.40
N THR A 258 -8.67 -18.32 1.06
CA THR A 258 -9.10 -19.54 0.36
C THR A 258 -8.38 -19.66 -0.98
N ARG A 259 -8.38 -18.60 -1.78
CA ARG A 259 -7.75 -18.59 -3.10
C ARG A 259 -6.24 -18.77 -3.04
N LEU A 260 -5.59 -18.15 -2.05
CA LEU A 260 -4.16 -18.30 -1.80
C LEU A 260 -3.79 -19.78 -1.57
N LEU A 261 -4.56 -20.48 -0.76
CA LEU A 261 -4.34 -21.91 -0.48
C LEU A 261 -4.70 -22.79 -1.69
N GLU A 262 -5.76 -22.47 -2.44
CA GLU A 262 -6.13 -23.16 -3.68
C GLU A 262 -5.00 -23.06 -4.72
N TRP A 263 -4.48 -21.87 -4.96
CA TRP A 263 -3.39 -21.65 -5.91
C TRP A 263 -2.11 -22.38 -5.51
N ALA A 264 -1.75 -22.28 -4.24
CA ALA A 264 -0.59 -23.01 -3.72
C ALA A 264 -0.75 -24.53 -3.87
N GLY A 265 -1.92 -25.07 -3.57
CA GLY A 265 -2.24 -26.48 -3.75
C GLY A 265 -2.22 -26.91 -5.22
N TRP A 266 -2.74 -26.05 -6.11
CA TRP A 266 -2.74 -26.27 -7.55
C TRP A 266 -1.29 -26.38 -8.10
N ILE A 267 -0.40 -25.46 -7.74
CA ILE A 267 1.02 -25.47 -8.14
C ILE A 267 1.73 -26.70 -7.56
N LYS A 268 1.51 -27.01 -6.28
CA LYS A 268 2.10 -28.20 -5.64
C LYS A 268 1.81 -29.50 -6.41
N GLN A 269 0.58 -29.67 -6.84
CA GLN A 269 0.18 -30.88 -7.61
C GLN A 269 0.92 -30.97 -8.95
N ARG A 270 1.14 -29.85 -9.66
CA ARG A 270 1.86 -29.82 -10.92
C ARG A 270 3.36 -30.05 -10.74
N LEU A 271 3.95 -29.49 -9.69
CA LEU A 271 5.34 -29.79 -9.31
C LEU A 271 5.53 -31.30 -9.08
N LYS A 272 4.64 -31.94 -8.31
CA LYS A 272 4.69 -33.39 -8.08
C LYS A 272 4.50 -34.22 -9.36
N ALA A 273 3.72 -33.71 -10.29
CA ALA A 273 3.52 -34.35 -11.59
C ALA A 273 4.70 -34.12 -12.58
N GLY A 274 5.72 -33.32 -12.18
CA GLY A 274 6.90 -33.03 -12.98
C GLY A 274 6.65 -32.13 -14.19
N LEU A 275 5.60 -31.27 -14.15
CA LEU A 275 5.32 -30.31 -15.21
C LEU A 275 6.46 -29.27 -15.30
N SER A 276 6.82 -28.88 -16.52
CA SER A 276 7.74 -27.76 -16.74
C SER A 276 7.08 -26.43 -16.33
N ARG A 277 7.92 -25.41 -16.09
CA ARG A 277 7.43 -24.05 -15.80
C ARG A 277 6.48 -23.54 -16.88
N GLU A 278 6.85 -23.73 -18.14
CA GLU A 278 6.08 -23.27 -19.30
C GLU A 278 4.69 -23.94 -19.35
N GLN A 279 4.64 -25.24 -19.07
CA GLN A 279 3.38 -25.99 -18.98
C GLN A 279 2.51 -25.46 -17.82
N MET A 280 3.12 -25.24 -16.64
CA MET A 280 2.41 -24.71 -15.49
C MET A 280 1.85 -23.32 -15.76
N VAL A 281 2.60 -22.42 -16.40
CA VAL A 281 2.15 -21.06 -16.73
C VAL A 281 0.93 -21.12 -17.66
N LEU A 282 1.01 -21.88 -18.76
CA LEU A 282 -0.12 -22.00 -19.71
C LEU A 282 -1.37 -22.58 -19.06
N GLU A 283 -1.23 -23.63 -18.24
CA GLU A 283 -2.36 -24.24 -17.54
C GLU A 283 -2.94 -23.31 -16.47
N PHE A 284 -2.08 -22.56 -15.75
CA PHE A 284 -2.49 -21.67 -14.68
C PHE A 284 -3.22 -20.43 -15.22
N GLU A 285 -2.71 -19.83 -16.29
CA GLU A 285 -3.40 -18.74 -16.99
C GLU A 285 -4.78 -19.16 -17.45
N ALA A 286 -4.91 -20.34 -18.07
CA ALA A 286 -6.20 -20.87 -18.47
C ALA A 286 -7.12 -21.15 -17.26
N TYR A 287 -6.58 -21.67 -16.16
CA TYR A 287 -7.32 -21.92 -14.91
C TYR A 287 -7.84 -20.62 -14.29
N VAL A 288 -7.02 -19.58 -14.17
CA VAL A 288 -7.42 -18.28 -13.62
C VAL A 288 -8.47 -17.63 -14.52
N ALA A 289 -8.21 -17.55 -15.83
CA ALA A 289 -9.14 -16.97 -16.80
C ALA A 289 -10.51 -17.69 -16.81
N ALA A 290 -10.53 -19.02 -16.73
CA ALA A 290 -11.79 -19.78 -16.62
C ALA A 290 -12.56 -19.44 -15.35
N GLY A 291 -11.87 -19.29 -14.21
CA GLY A 291 -12.46 -18.88 -12.94
C GLY A 291 -13.07 -17.47 -13.00
N LEU A 292 -12.37 -16.52 -13.62
CA LEU A 292 -12.84 -15.15 -13.81
C LEU A 292 -14.07 -15.09 -14.73
N ARG A 293 -14.05 -15.81 -15.86
CA ARG A 293 -15.23 -15.91 -16.76
C ARG A 293 -16.43 -16.58 -16.07
N ALA A 294 -16.20 -17.61 -15.27
CA ALA A 294 -17.24 -18.25 -14.48
C ALA A 294 -17.86 -17.32 -13.43
N ALA A 295 -17.11 -16.32 -12.96
CA ALA A 295 -17.60 -15.23 -12.10
C ALA A 295 -18.34 -14.13 -12.89
N GLY A 296 -18.48 -14.26 -14.21
CA GLY A 296 -19.23 -13.35 -15.08
C GLY A 296 -18.42 -12.18 -15.66
N LEU A 297 -17.09 -12.24 -15.63
CA LEU A 297 -16.23 -11.19 -16.19
C LEU A 297 -16.13 -11.33 -17.72
N SER A 298 -16.04 -10.20 -18.41
CA SER A 298 -15.73 -10.11 -19.84
C SER A 298 -14.27 -10.45 -20.12
N ASP A 299 -13.91 -10.67 -21.39
CA ASP A 299 -12.52 -10.91 -21.77
C ASP A 299 -11.62 -9.71 -21.50
N GLU A 300 -12.13 -8.49 -21.60
CA GLU A 300 -11.44 -7.27 -21.24
C GLU A 300 -11.14 -7.21 -19.73
N GLU A 301 -12.12 -7.57 -18.90
CA GLU A 301 -11.93 -7.62 -17.45
C GLU A 301 -10.97 -8.75 -17.03
N VAL A 302 -10.98 -9.88 -17.70
CA VAL A 302 -9.99 -10.95 -17.53
C VAL A 302 -8.58 -10.44 -17.86
N GLN A 303 -8.45 -9.65 -18.93
CA GLN A 303 -7.17 -9.04 -19.31
C GLN A 303 -6.68 -7.99 -18.30
N GLU A 304 -7.59 -7.20 -17.69
CA GLU A 304 -7.23 -6.26 -16.62
C GLU A 304 -6.64 -7.00 -15.41
N TYR A 305 -7.22 -8.16 -15.04
CA TYR A 305 -6.66 -9.01 -13.99
C TYR A 305 -5.27 -9.54 -14.35
N GLU A 306 -5.05 -10.00 -15.58
CA GLU A 306 -3.74 -10.49 -16.03
C GLU A 306 -2.68 -9.36 -16.09
N PHE A 307 -3.11 -8.11 -16.28
CA PHE A 307 -2.22 -6.95 -16.15
C PHE A 307 -1.87 -6.64 -14.70
N ALA A 308 -2.84 -6.75 -13.77
CA ALA A 308 -2.65 -6.46 -12.35
C ALA A 308 -1.91 -7.57 -11.59
N ASP A 309 -2.15 -8.83 -11.95
CA ASP A 309 -1.57 -10.03 -11.33
C ASP A 309 -1.24 -11.06 -12.42
N PRO A 310 -0.11 -10.89 -13.12
CA PRO A 310 0.28 -11.79 -14.20
C PRO A 310 0.41 -13.23 -13.71
N SER A 311 -0.34 -14.14 -14.31
CA SER A 311 -0.41 -15.56 -13.93
C SER A 311 0.96 -16.24 -13.83
N TRP A 312 1.89 -15.90 -14.75
CA TRP A 312 3.24 -16.45 -14.73
C TRP A 312 4.06 -16.05 -13.49
N MET A 313 3.82 -14.84 -12.94
CA MET A 313 4.50 -14.38 -11.72
C MET A 313 4.01 -15.17 -10.50
N SER A 314 2.71 -15.41 -10.41
CA SER A 314 2.13 -16.23 -9.34
C SER A 314 2.60 -17.70 -9.42
N VAL A 315 2.79 -18.25 -10.63
CA VAL A 315 3.45 -19.55 -10.81
C VAL A 315 4.88 -19.52 -10.26
N ASP A 316 5.69 -18.56 -10.69
CA ASP A 316 7.11 -18.46 -10.28
C ASP A 316 7.27 -18.28 -8.76
N GLY A 317 6.46 -17.44 -8.17
CA GLY A 317 6.49 -17.19 -6.73
C GLY A 317 6.07 -18.41 -5.91
N LEU A 318 4.98 -19.09 -6.30
CA LEU A 318 4.50 -20.29 -5.60
C LEU A 318 5.40 -21.51 -5.84
N VAL A 319 5.99 -21.67 -7.02
CA VAL A 319 7.02 -22.70 -7.27
C VAL A 319 8.22 -22.46 -6.33
N ARG A 320 8.67 -21.21 -6.24
CA ARG A 320 9.77 -20.84 -5.35
C ARG A 320 9.40 -21.07 -3.88
N TYR A 321 8.18 -20.72 -3.46
CA TYR A 321 7.67 -20.97 -2.12
C TYR A 321 7.79 -22.47 -1.76
N TRP A 322 7.24 -23.37 -2.58
CA TRP A 322 7.30 -24.82 -2.33
C TRP A 322 8.73 -25.32 -2.27
N ASN A 323 9.58 -24.98 -3.22
CA ASN A 323 10.96 -25.43 -3.27
C ASN A 323 11.81 -24.93 -2.08
N LYS A 324 11.48 -23.74 -1.55
CA LYS A 324 12.26 -23.13 -0.44
C LYS A 324 11.78 -23.55 0.93
N HIS A 325 10.48 -23.62 1.14
CA HIS A 325 9.89 -23.80 2.48
C HIS A 325 9.41 -25.22 2.73
N HIS A 326 9.04 -25.98 1.69
CA HIS A 326 8.49 -27.34 1.79
C HIS A 326 9.03 -28.27 0.69
N PRO A 327 10.37 -28.35 0.50
CA PRO A 327 10.96 -29.13 -0.59
C PRO A 327 10.57 -30.63 -0.52
N GLU A 328 10.42 -31.18 0.69
CA GLU A 328 10.01 -32.58 0.90
C GLU A 328 8.58 -32.87 0.40
N GLU A 329 7.76 -31.84 0.29
CA GLU A 329 6.38 -31.98 -0.17
C GLU A 329 6.21 -31.94 -1.69
N VAL A 330 7.27 -31.58 -2.44
CA VAL A 330 7.25 -31.43 -3.91
C VAL A 330 8.34 -32.23 -4.62
N MET A 331 9.28 -32.81 -3.88
CA MET A 331 10.21 -33.81 -4.45
C MET A 331 9.43 -35.08 -4.79
N ALA A 332 9.58 -35.56 -6.04
CA ALA A 332 8.99 -36.80 -6.54
C ALA A 332 9.74 -38.03 -5.99
#